data_9d15b89b33e84aeb9385d8aaf96f6ffe
#
_entry.id   9d15b89b33e84aeb9385d8aaf96f6ffe
#
_cell.length_a   1.000
_cell.length_b   1.000
_cell.length_c   1.000
_cell.angle_alpha   90.00
_cell.angle_beta   90.00
_cell.angle_gamma   90.00
#
_symmetry.space_group_name_H-M   'P 1'
#
loop_
_entity.id
_entity.type
_entity.pdbx_description
1 polymer ?
#
loop_
_entity_poly.entity_id
_entity_poly.type
_entity_poly.pdbx_seq_one_letter_code
_entity_poly.pdbx_strand_id
1 'polypeptide(L)'
;SRFLEVLAAKALKLDYGTRVSASHTCAMGSYNDAYCSRLFRLLQKSDLRFMCMPTENLHLQGRFDSYPKRRGITRVPELLEAGLKVAFGQDSIRDPWYPMGNGNLLRTLDTGLHACHMLGMDWIDSSLELITDNGAAALNISEYGIEKGLPARCIILQGETPYEVLLGQQQALASIRDGKIIMQREYKSPQSALTN
;
A
#
# COMPACT_ATOMS: atom_id res chain seq x y z
N SER A 1 6.03 -12.63 -17.21
CA SER A 1 7.04 -13.31 -16.38
C SER A 1 6.35 -14.09 -15.27
N ARG A 2 6.78 -15.34 -15.01
CA ARG A 2 6.25 -16.21 -13.93
C ARG A 2 7.21 -16.35 -12.76
N PHE A 3 8.12 -15.40 -12.58
CA PHE A 3 9.12 -15.46 -11.50
C PHE A 3 8.52 -15.45 -10.10
N LEU A 4 7.31 -14.92 -9.93
CA LEU A 4 6.61 -14.97 -8.65
C LEU A 4 6.33 -16.41 -8.20
N GLU A 5 5.99 -17.30 -9.13
CA GLU A 5 5.82 -18.73 -8.85
C GLU A 5 7.13 -19.38 -8.35
N VAL A 6 8.25 -19.00 -8.99
CA VAL A 6 9.60 -19.47 -8.58
C VAL A 6 9.96 -18.93 -7.20
N LEU A 7 9.69 -17.65 -6.94
CA LEU A 7 9.94 -17.02 -5.63
C LEU A 7 9.15 -17.73 -4.53
N ALA A 8 7.84 -17.92 -4.74
CA ALA A 8 6.98 -18.61 -3.78
C ALA A 8 7.41 -20.05 -3.50
N ALA A 9 7.75 -20.81 -4.54
CA ALA A 9 8.25 -22.17 -4.40
C ALA A 9 9.58 -22.22 -3.62
N LYS A 10 10.47 -21.26 -3.85
CA LYS A 10 11.74 -21.15 -3.10
C LYS A 10 11.53 -20.75 -1.65
N ALA A 11 10.68 -19.75 -1.39
CA ALA A 11 10.34 -19.32 -0.04
C ALA A 11 9.77 -20.49 0.78
N LEU A 12 8.84 -21.24 0.18
CA LEU A 12 8.26 -22.43 0.81
C LEU A 12 9.32 -23.52 1.08
N LYS A 13 10.18 -23.82 0.09
CA LYS A 13 11.24 -24.82 0.24
C LYS A 13 12.24 -24.48 1.34
N LEU A 14 12.51 -23.19 1.54
CA LEU A 14 13.51 -22.69 2.50
C LEU A 14 12.90 -22.27 3.84
N ASP A 15 11.59 -22.42 3.99
CA ASP A 15 10.83 -22.00 5.18
C ASP A 15 11.07 -20.52 5.53
N TYR A 16 11.05 -19.65 4.53
CA TYR A 16 11.24 -18.22 4.75
C TYR A 16 9.93 -17.46 4.96
N GLY A 17 8.83 -17.92 4.38
CA GLY A 17 7.47 -17.42 4.62
C GLY A 17 7.38 -15.91 4.65
N THR A 18 6.91 -15.39 5.78
CA THR A 18 6.70 -13.95 6.03
C THR A 18 7.94 -13.07 5.90
N ARG A 19 9.14 -13.64 5.89
CA ARG A 19 10.40 -12.90 5.70
C ARG A 19 10.69 -12.54 4.24
N VAL A 20 9.81 -12.93 3.31
CA VAL A 20 9.97 -12.65 1.88
C VAL A 20 8.85 -11.76 1.40
N SER A 21 9.22 -10.61 0.87
CA SER A 21 8.29 -9.67 0.24
C SER A 21 8.50 -9.61 -1.26
N ALA A 22 7.40 -9.56 -2.01
CA ALA A 22 7.41 -9.39 -3.46
C ALA A 22 6.90 -7.98 -3.80
N SER A 23 7.76 -7.17 -4.43
CA SER A 23 7.41 -5.80 -4.82
C SER A 23 6.84 -5.75 -6.24
N HIS A 24 5.99 -4.76 -6.50
CA HIS A 24 5.29 -4.45 -7.75
C HIS A 24 4.35 -5.55 -8.24
N THR A 25 4.87 -6.70 -8.61
CA THR A 25 4.17 -7.88 -9.17
C THR A 25 3.18 -7.58 -10.29
N CYS A 26 3.39 -6.49 -11.05
CA CYS A 26 2.50 -5.95 -12.10
C CYS A 26 2.17 -6.97 -13.19
N ALA A 27 3.06 -7.93 -13.46
CA ALA A 27 2.80 -9.00 -14.42
C ALA A 27 1.55 -9.82 -14.08
N MET A 28 1.18 -9.89 -12.79
CA MET A 28 -0.02 -10.61 -12.33
C MET A 28 -1.30 -10.01 -12.90
N GLY A 29 -1.36 -8.69 -13.11
CA GLY A 29 -2.49 -8.01 -13.76
C GLY A 29 -2.76 -8.45 -15.20
N SER A 30 -1.81 -9.18 -15.82
CA SER A 30 -1.94 -9.73 -17.17
C SER A 30 -2.07 -11.27 -17.21
N TYR A 31 -2.13 -11.93 -16.06
CA TYR A 31 -2.34 -13.38 -16.01
C TYR A 31 -3.80 -13.73 -16.21
N ASN A 32 -4.08 -14.88 -16.80
CA ASN A 32 -5.45 -15.41 -16.87
C ASN A 32 -5.86 -16.00 -15.50
N ASP A 33 -7.17 -16.09 -15.28
CA ASP A 33 -7.75 -16.49 -13.99
C ASP A 33 -7.40 -17.95 -13.61
N ALA A 34 -7.33 -18.85 -14.59
CA ALA A 34 -6.97 -20.25 -14.35
C ALA A 34 -5.54 -20.37 -13.79
N TYR A 35 -4.60 -19.56 -14.30
CA TYR A 35 -3.25 -19.51 -13.75
C TYR A 35 -3.22 -18.84 -12.37
N CYS A 36 -3.92 -17.73 -12.20
CA CYS A 36 -4.00 -17.03 -10.91
C CYS A 36 -4.58 -17.93 -9.81
N SER A 37 -5.65 -18.66 -10.08
CA SER A 37 -6.25 -19.60 -9.12
C SER A 37 -5.26 -20.64 -8.62
N ARG A 38 -4.38 -21.17 -9.48
CA ARG A 38 -3.31 -22.10 -9.05
C ARG A 38 -2.19 -21.38 -8.30
N LEU A 39 -1.79 -20.21 -8.78
CA LEU A 39 -0.73 -19.42 -8.18
C LEU A 39 -1.10 -19.00 -6.76
N PHE A 40 -2.32 -18.54 -6.52
CA PHE A 40 -2.77 -18.10 -5.19
C PHE A 40 -2.70 -19.19 -4.14
N ARG A 41 -3.01 -20.46 -4.50
CA ARG A 41 -2.81 -21.58 -3.58
C ARG A 41 -1.34 -21.76 -3.17
N LEU A 42 -0.41 -21.53 -4.09
CA LEU A 42 1.02 -21.55 -3.78
C LEU A 42 1.44 -20.36 -2.93
N LEU A 43 0.92 -19.15 -3.25
CA LEU A 43 1.20 -17.92 -2.49
C LEU A 43 0.70 -18.03 -1.05
N GLN A 44 -0.51 -18.56 -0.83
CA GLN A 44 -1.05 -18.81 0.51
C GLN A 44 -0.17 -19.76 1.31
N LYS A 45 0.30 -20.85 0.70
CA LYS A 45 1.21 -21.81 1.37
C LYS A 45 2.58 -21.21 1.69
N SER A 46 3.10 -20.34 0.83
CA SER A 46 4.40 -19.69 1.00
C SER A 46 4.38 -18.47 1.89
N ASP A 47 3.18 -17.96 2.23
CA ASP A 47 2.94 -16.80 3.11
C ASP A 47 3.79 -15.57 2.75
N LEU A 48 3.94 -15.30 1.44
CA LEU A 48 4.65 -14.11 0.96
C LEU A 48 3.88 -12.83 1.31
N ARG A 49 4.62 -11.78 1.54
CA ARG A 49 4.09 -10.41 1.66
C ARG A 49 4.21 -9.69 0.31
N PHE A 50 3.32 -8.74 0.06
CA PHE A 50 3.30 -7.99 -1.19
C PHE A 50 3.42 -6.50 -0.93
N MET A 51 4.15 -5.80 -1.80
CA MET A 51 4.19 -4.34 -1.83
C MET A 51 3.83 -3.85 -3.23
N CYS A 52 2.66 -3.24 -3.37
CA CYS A 52 2.22 -2.59 -4.59
C CYS A 52 2.64 -1.12 -4.58
N MET A 53 3.10 -0.59 -5.72
CA MET A 53 3.53 0.79 -5.89
C MET A 53 2.61 1.51 -6.88
N PRO A 54 1.35 1.85 -6.48
CA PRO A 54 0.32 2.25 -7.43
C PRO A 54 0.70 3.44 -8.31
N THR A 55 1.23 4.50 -7.71
CA THR A 55 1.58 5.74 -8.44
C THR A 55 2.65 5.53 -9.49
N GLU A 56 3.70 4.80 -9.14
CA GLU A 56 4.79 4.44 -10.04
C GLU A 56 4.33 3.48 -11.13
N ASN A 57 3.64 2.42 -10.73
CA ASN A 57 3.21 1.36 -11.63
C ASN A 57 2.25 1.87 -12.72
N LEU A 58 1.27 2.73 -12.35
CA LEU A 58 0.36 3.36 -13.30
C LEU A 58 1.09 4.21 -14.33
N HIS A 59 2.17 4.88 -13.93
CA HIS A 59 2.95 5.73 -14.83
C HIS A 59 3.83 4.90 -15.78
N LEU A 60 4.54 3.90 -15.25
CA LEU A 60 5.57 3.19 -16.00
C LEU A 60 5.04 1.99 -16.79
N GLN A 61 4.11 1.23 -16.22
CA GLN A 61 3.65 -0.02 -16.82
C GLN A 61 2.67 0.22 -17.97
N GLY A 62 2.89 -0.47 -19.08
CA GLY A 62 2.03 -0.38 -20.24
C GLY A 62 2.04 0.97 -20.98
N ARG A 63 2.92 1.91 -20.62
CA ARG A 63 2.92 3.26 -21.25
C ARG A 63 3.20 3.25 -22.73
N PHE A 64 3.91 2.25 -23.24
CA PHE A 64 4.20 2.05 -24.66
C PHE A 64 3.28 1.05 -25.34
N ASP A 65 2.30 0.48 -24.61
CA ASP A 65 1.31 -0.40 -25.20
C ASP A 65 0.38 0.40 -26.15
N SER A 66 -0.13 -0.26 -27.18
CA SER A 66 -1.29 0.22 -27.94
C SER A 66 -2.56 0.16 -27.08
N TYR A 67 -3.63 0.83 -27.51
CA TYR A 67 -4.93 0.71 -26.83
C TYR A 67 -5.60 -0.64 -27.10
N PRO A 68 -6.29 -1.24 -26.08
CA PRO A 68 -6.42 -0.76 -24.72
C PRO A 68 -5.11 -0.95 -23.91
N LYS A 69 -4.71 0.07 -23.13
CA LYS A 69 -3.52 0.00 -22.28
C LYS A 69 -3.76 -0.83 -21.03
N ARG A 70 -2.74 -1.58 -20.62
CA ARG A 70 -2.75 -2.26 -19.32
C ARG A 70 -2.72 -1.25 -18.18
N ARG A 71 -3.43 -1.54 -17.08
CA ARG A 71 -3.35 -0.71 -15.86
C ARG A 71 -1.98 -0.77 -15.18
N GLY A 72 -1.25 -1.87 -15.36
CA GLY A 72 0.06 -2.05 -14.76
C GLY A 72 0.06 -2.32 -13.25
N ILE A 73 -1.10 -2.58 -12.66
CA ILE A 73 -1.26 -2.89 -11.24
C ILE A 73 -1.44 -4.40 -11.05
N THR A 74 -0.91 -4.93 -9.94
CA THR A 74 -1.15 -6.31 -9.50
C THR A 74 -2.61 -6.52 -9.06
N ARG A 75 -3.02 -7.77 -8.85
CA ARG A 75 -4.38 -8.14 -8.45
C ARG A 75 -4.59 -7.97 -6.94
N VAL A 76 -4.58 -6.73 -6.46
CA VAL A 76 -4.64 -6.40 -5.02
C VAL A 76 -5.89 -6.95 -4.34
N PRO A 77 -7.13 -6.72 -4.84
CA PRO A 77 -8.32 -7.27 -4.19
C PRO A 77 -8.26 -8.78 -4.01
N GLU A 78 -7.92 -9.50 -5.07
CA GLU A 78 -7.88 -10.97 -5.06
C GLU A 78 -6.76 -11.52 -4.14
N LEU A 79 -5.64 -10.81 -4.00
CA LEU A 79 -4.60 -11.16 -3.03
C LEU A 79 -5.10 -11.00 -1.59
N LEU A 80 -5.79 -9.89 -1.29
CA LEU A 80 -6.39 -9.63 0.03
C LEU A 80 -7.50 -10.63 0.35
N GLU A 81 -8.40 -10.91 -0.59
CA GLU A 81 -9.45 -11.92 -0.47
C GLU A 81 -8.87 -13.33 -0.26
N ALA A 82 -7.70 -13.61 -0.81
CA ALA A 82 -6.95 -14.84 -0.56
C ALA A 82 -6.24 -14.87 0.80
N GLY A 83 -6.40 -13.83 1.64
CA GLY A 83 -5.79 -13.71 2.97
C GLY A 83 -4.32 -13.31 2.97
N LEU A 84 -3.79 -12.87 1.83
CA LEU A 84 -2.40 -12.42 1.71
C LEU A 84 -2.26 -10.95 2.12
N LYS A 85 -1.16 -10.59 2.75
CA LYS A 85 -0.87 -9.21 3.14
C LYS A 85 -0.31 -8.42 1.95
N VAL A 86 -1.01 -7.33 1.60
CA VAL A 86 -0.58 -6.39 0.56
C VAL A 86 -0.43 -5.02 1.17
N ALA A 87 0.73 -4.41 1.00
CA ALA A 87 0.99 -3.02 1.37
C ALA A 87 1.03 -2.12 0.12
N PHE A 88 0.72 -0.85 0.28
CA PHE A 88 1.00 0.18 -0.71
C PHE A 88 2.21 0.99 -0.31
N GLY A 89 3.11 1.23 -1.27
CA GLY A 89 4.32 2.03 -1.11
C GLY A 89 4.46 3.09 -2.21
N GLN A 90 5.33 4.07 -1.95
CA GLN A 90 5.55 5.18 -2.90
C GLN A 90 6.52 4.80 -4.03
N ASP A 91 7.55 4.00 -3.74
CA ASP A 91 8.70 3.73 -4.59
C ASP A 91 9.55 5.00 -4.82
N SER A 92 9.57 5.52 -6.01
CA SER A 92 10.37 6.69 -6.39
C SER A 92 9.92 7.99 -5.76
N ILE A 93 10.88 8.82 -5.30
CA ILE A 93 10.64 10.15 -4.76
C ILE A 93 11.48 11.17 -5.53
N ARG A 94 10.82 11.95 -6.42
CA ARG A 94 11.44 13.02 -7.23
C ARG A 94 12.67 12.56 -8.02
N ASP A 95 12.57 11.42 -8.64
CA ASP A 95 13.61 10.86 -9.48
C ASP A 95 13.18 10.78 -10.96
N PRO A 96 14.08 10.37 -11.89
CA PRO A 96 13.75 10.29 -13.32
C PRO A 96 12.64 9.29 -13.67
N TRP A 97 12.37 8.29 -12.82
CA TRP A 97 11.34 7.28 -13.05
C TRP A 97 9.95 7.81 -12.67
N TYR A 98 9.85 8.50 -11.53
CA TYR A 98 8.62 9.11 -11.08
C TYR A 98 8.88 10.46 -10.38
N PRO A 99 8.91 11.58 -11.14
CA PRO A 99 9.26 12.90 -10.61
C PRO A 99 8.21 13.48 -9.65
N MET A 100 6.98 12.93 -9.63
CA MET A 100 5.86 13.40 -8.80
C MET A 100 5.80 12.72 -7.43
N GLY A 101 6.71 11.81 -7.11
CA GLY A 101 6.79 11.15 -5.80
C GLY A 101 7.16 12.14 -4.69
N ASN A 102 6.45 12.11 -3.58
CA ASN A 102 6.64 13.04 -2.45
C ASN A 102 6.61 12.35 -1.07
N GLY A 103 6.52 11.02 -1.04
CA GLY A 103 6.46 10.23 0.20
C GLY A 103 5.10 10.30 0.92
N ASN A 104 4.08 10.93 0.35
CA ASN A 104 2.75 10.97 0.94
C ASN A 104 1.99 9.66 0.66
N LEU A 105 1.92 8.80 1.65
CA LEU A 105 1.25 7.50 1.53
C LEU A 105 -0.28 7.62 1.43
N LEU A 106 -0.92 8.68 1.92
CA LEU A 106 -2.36 8.90 1.70
C LEU A 106 -2.67 9.09 0.22
N ARG A 107 -1.83 9.87 -0.48
CA ARG A 107 -1.94 10.05 -1.94
C ARG A 107 -1.73 8.73 -2.67
N THR A 108 -0.76 7.94 -2.24
CA THR A 108 -0.49 6.61 -2.81
C THR A 108 -1.67 5.67 -2.58
N LEU A 109 -2.25 5.71 -1.38
CA LEU A 109 -3.43 4.93 -1.01
C LEU A 109 -4.62 5.29 -1.89
N ASP A 110 -4.98 6.57 -1.96
CA ASP A 110 -6.07 7.08 -2.80
C ASP A 110 -5.93 6.62 -4.26
N THR A 111 -4.75 6.85 -4.84
CA THR A 111 -4.43 6.38 -6.20
C THR A 111 -4.58 4.86 -6.34
N GLY A 112 -4.13 4.11 -5.36
CA GLY A 112 -4.21 2.65 -5.35
C GLY A 112 -5.63 2.14 -5.28
N LEU A 113 -6.47 2.71 -4.42
CA LEU A 113 -7.89 2.36 -4.29
C LEU A 113 -8.64 2.59 -5.60
N HIS A 114 -8.42 3.73 -6.27
CA HIS A 114 -8.99 4.00 -7.59
C HIS A 114 -8.50 2.99 -8.65
N ALA A 115 -7.20 2.76 -8.71
CA ALA A 115 -6.60 1.87 -9.70
C ALA A 115 -7.04 0.41 -9.54
N CYS A 116 -7.29 -0.02 -8.31
CA CYS A 116 -7.71 -1.39 -7.97
C CYS A 116 -9.23 -1.56 -7.88
N HIS A 117 -10.04 -0.50 -8.13
CA HIS A 117 -11.51 -0.51 -7.98
C HIS A 117 -11.98 -0.85 -6.55
N MET A 118 -11.30 -0.29 -5.54
CA MET A 118 -11.53 -0.55 -4.12
C MET A 118 -12.19 0.66 -3.43
N LEU A 119 -13.20 1.27 -4.05
CA LEU A 119 -13.92 2.44 -3.49
C LEU A 119 -15.25 2.08 -2.82
N GLY A 120 -15.54 0.80 -2.62
CA GLY A 120 -16.64 0.38 -1.72
C GLY A 120 -16.31 0.73 -0.26
N MET A 121 -17.34 1.04 0.55
CA MET A 121 -17.12 1.45 1.94
C MET A 121 -16.36 0.40 2.75
N ASP A 122 -16.64 -0.90 2.54
CA ASP A 122 -15.92 -1.98 3.21
C ASP A 122 -14.39 -1.95 2.95
N TRP A 123 -14.01 -1.55 1.73
CA TRP A 123 -12.60 -1.36 1.37
C TRP A 123 -12.02 -0.08 1.98
N ILE A 124 -12.78 1.01 1.97
CA ILE A 124 -12.35 2.30 2.50
C ILE A 124 -12.11 2.22 4.00
N ASP A 125 -12.99 1.59 4.76
CA ASP A 125 -12.90 1.49 6.21
C ASP A 125 -11.65 0.73 6.67
N SER A 126 -11.19 -0.26 5.90
CA SER A 126 -9.96 -1.01 6.17
C SER A 126 -8.72 -0.51 5.43
N SER A 127 -8.86 0.49 4.57
CA SER A 127 -7.82 0.90 3.61
C SER A 127 -6.52 1.39 4.24
N LEU A 128 -6.59 2.05 5.40
CA LEU A 128 -5.39 2.53 6.09
C LEU A 128 -4.43 1.41 6.46
N GLU A 129 -4.92 0.18 6.65
CA GLU A 129 -4.07 -0.99 6.90
C GLU A 129 -3.06 -1.23 5.76
N LEU A 130 -3.41 -0.86 4.53
CA LEU A 130 -2.53 -1.04 3.36
C LEU A 130 -1.26 -0.18 3.43
N ILE A 131 -1.28 0.91 4.19
CA ILE A 131 -0.14 1.82 4.37
C ILE A 131 0.40 1.85 5.81
N THR A 132 -0.16 1.03 6.71
CA THR A 132 0.23 0.91 8.12
C THR A 132 0.60 -0.54 8.45
N ASP A 133 -0.32 -1.33 8.96
CA ASP A 133 -0.07 -2.69 9.45
C ASP A 133 0.47 -3.64 8.37
N ASN A 134 -0.09 -3.58 7.17
CA ASN A 134 0.41 -4.38 6.06
C ASN A 134 1.80 -3.91 5.60
N GLY A 135 2.09 -2.60 5.70
CA GLY A 135 3.42 -2.05 5.47
C GLY A 135 4.44 -2.59 6.46
N ALA A 136 4.11 -2.56 7.75
CA ALA A 136 4.94 -3.14 8.81
C ALA A 136 5.16 -4.64 8.61
N ALA A 137 4.10 -5.37 8.27
CA ALA A 137 4.19 -6.80 7.96
C ALA A 137 5.11 -7.07 6.76
N ALA A 138 4.99 -6.29 5.67
CA ALA A 138 5.82 -6.45 4.48
C ALA A 138 7.31 -6.16 4.74
N LEU A 139 7.61 -5.29 5.70
CA LEU A 139 8.96 -4.95 6.17
C LEU A 139 9.45 -5.84 7.32
N ASN A 140 8.63 -6.80 7.76
CA ASN A 140 8.90 -7.68 8.88
C ASN A 140 9.22 -6.93 10.19
N ILE A 141 8.49 -5.83 10.45
CA ILE A 141 8.58 -5.04 11.67
C ILE A 141 7.60 -5.62 12.70
N SER A 142 8.11 -6.15 13.79
CA SER A 142 7.31 -6.80 14.85
C SER A 142 6.77 -5.82 15.89
N GLU A 143 7.49 -4.73 16.19
CA GLU A 143 7.10 -3.72 17.18
C GLU A 143 6.36 -2.56 16.49
N TYR A 144 5.15 -2.83 16.01
CA TYR A 144 4.33 -1.87 15.29
C TYR A 144 2.87 -1.94 15.75
N GLY A 145 2.24 -0.77 15.88
CA GLY A 145 0.84 -0.64 16.28
C GLY A 145 0.65 0.36 17.41
N ILE A 146 -0.61 0.64 17.74
CA ILE A 146 -1.01 1.51 18.86
C ILE A 146 -1.51 0.62 20.00
N GLU A 147 -0.57 -0.01 20.69
CA GLU A 147 -0.84 -0.94 21.79
C GLU A 147 0.03 -0.64 22.99
N LYS A 148 -0.45 -1.02 24.19
CA LYS A 148 0.30 -0.86 25.43
C LYS A 148 1.58 -1.72 25.39
N GLY A 149 2.72 -1.07 25.59
CA GLY A 149 4.04 -1.73 25.61
C GLY A 149 4.80 -1.59 24.29
N LEU A 150 4.16 -1.15 23.21
CA LEU A 150 4.85 -0.84 21.96
C LEU A 150 5.42 0.59 21.95
N PRO A 151 6.47 0.85 21.16
CA PRO A 151 6.98 2.20 20.96
C PRO A 151 5.90 3.13 20.37
N ALA A 152 5.72 4.32 20.96
CA ALA A 152 4.77 5.30 20.45
C ALA A 152 5.28 5.89 19.13
N ARG A 153 4.83 5.32 18.01
CA ARG A 153 5.14 5.73 16.64
C ARG A 153 3.84 5.91 15.86
N CYS A 154 3.41 7.15 15.71
CA CYS A 154 2.16 7.45 15.02
C CYS A 154 2.17 8.81 14.35
N ILE A 155 1.23 9.03 13.46
CA ILE A 155 0.89 10.34 12.90
C ILE A 155 -0.54 10.68 13.30
N ILE A 156 -0.80 11.96 13.53
CA ILE A 156 -2.14 12.48 13.78
C ILE A 156 -2.62 13.13 12.50
N LEU A 157 -3.73 12.61 11.97
CA LEU A 157 -4.39 13.11 10.77
C LEU A 157 -5.69 13.82 11.16
N GLN A 158 -6.19 14.68 10.30
CA GLN A 158 -7.49 15.29 10.44
C GLN A 158 -8.55 14.37 9.81
N GLY A 159 -9.60 14.05 10.57
CA GLY A 159 -10.70 13.18 10.19
C GLY A 159 -11.05 12.21 11.31
N GLU A 160 -12.32 11.84 11.42
CA GLU A 160 -12.82 10.89 12.42
C GLU A 160 -12.88 9.45 11.86
N THR A 161 -12.90 9.33 10.52
CA THR A 161 -12.99 8.05 9.81
C THR A 161 -11.94 7.94 8.72
N PRO A 162 -11.58 6.72 8.28
CA PRO A 162 -10.72 6.53 7.12
C PRO A 162 -11.23 7.24 5.85
N TYR A 163 -12.56 7.26 5.67
CA TYR A 163 -13.21 7.97 4.56
C TYR A 163 -12.89 9.47 4.57
N GLU A 164 -13.06 10.14 5.72
CA GLU A 164 -12.79 11.59 5.86
C GLU A 164 -11.30 11.91 5.67
N VAL A 165 -10.42 11.06 6.21
CA VAL A 165 -8.96 11.20 6.03
C VAL A 165 -8.58 11.10 4.56
N LEU A 166 -9.14 10.13 3.84
CA LEU A 166 -8.89 9.94 2.41
C LEU A 166 -9.48 11.07 1.57
N LEU A 167 -10.73 11.45 1.84
CA LEU A 167 -11.40 12.53 1.12
C LEU A 167 -10.69 13.87 1.32
N GLY A 168 -10.26 14.13 2.56
CA GLY A 168 -9.62 15.39 2.93
C GLY A 168 -8.20 15.53 2.41
N GLN A 169 -7.45 14.43 2.23
CA GLN A 169 -6.03 14.44 1.81
C GLN A 169 -5.16 15.45 2.58
N GLN A 170 -5.51 15.68 3.84
CA GLN A 170 -4.87 16.70 4.66
C GLN A 170 -3.44 16.28 5.05
N GLN A 171 -2.62 17.27 5.29
CA GLN A 171 -1.29 17.03 5.83
C GLN A 171 -1.39 16.61 7.30
N ALA A 172 -0.46 15.75 7.74
CA ALA A 172 -0.40 15.35 9.13
C ALA A 172 -0.28 16.53 10.08
N LEU A 173 -1.06 16.54 11.15
CA LEU A 173 -1.04 17.56 12.21
C LEU A 173 0.16 17.35 13.13
N ALA A 174 0.49 16.10 13.42
CA ALA A 174 1.67 15.79 14.20
C ALA A 174 2.27 14.43 13.77
N SER A 175 3.55 14.28 14.00
CA SER A 175 4.26 12.99 13.89
C SER A 175 4.99 12.73 15.19
N ILE A 176 4.78 11.53 15.73
CA ILE A 176 5.36 11.08 17.00
C ILE A 176 6.26 9.88 16.68
N ARG A 177 7.47 9.91 17.21
CA ARG A 177 8.43 8.82 17.10
C ARG A 177 9.06 8.55 18.45
N ASP A 178 8.92 7.30 18.91
CA ASP A 178 9.46 6.85 20.19
C ASP A 178 9.08 7.78 21.36
N GLY A 179 7.80 8.20 21.40
CA GLY A 179 7.23 9.08 22.39
C GLY A 179 7.59 10.57 22.25
N LYS A 180 8.34 10.96 21.22
CA LYS A 180 8.71 12.36 20.97
C LYS A 180 7.95 12.93 19.77
N ILE A 181 7.42 14.14 19.91
CA ILE A 181 6.84 14.88 18.79
C ILE A 181 8.01 15.36 17.92
N ILE A 182 8.10 14.83 16.69
CA ILE A 182 9.15 15.19 15.71
C ILE A 182 8.65 16.20 14.67
N MET A 183 7.34 16.36 14.55
CA MET A 183 6.71 17.37 13.71
C MET A 183 5.34 17.71 14.29
N GLN A 184 5.01 19.00 14.31
CA GLN A 184 3.69 19.52 14.67
C GLN A 184 3.33 20.70 13.78
N ARG A 185 2.06 20.80 13.42
CA ARG A 185 1.48 21.91 12.65
C ARG A 185 0.33 22.54 13.42
N GLU A 186 0.15 23.83 13.27
CA GLU A 186 -1.05 24.49 13.78
C GLU A 186 -2.27 24.07 12.95
N TYR A 187 -3.31 23.68 13.63
CA TYR A 187 -4.61 23.42 13.03
C TYR A 187 -5.31 24.78 12.79
N LYS A 188 -5.49 25.16 11.53
CA LYS A 188 -6.35 26.28 11.15
C LYS A 188 -7.72 25.73 10.77
N SER A 189 -8.75 26.02 11.56
CA SER A 189 -10.11 25.61 11.20
C SER A 189 -10.55 26.33 9.91
N PRO A 190 -11.38 25.72 9.06
CA PRO A 190 -11.90 26.37 7.85
C PRO A 190 -12.61 27.72 8.12
N GLN A 191 -13.19 27.89 9.29
CA GLN A 191 -13.86 29.15 9.70
C GLN A 191 -12.89 30.31 9.95
N SER A 192 -11.62 30.04 10.27
CA SER A 192 -10.62 31.09 10.45
C SER A 192 -10.09 31.69 9.14
N ALA A 193 -10.31 31.00 8.02
CA ALA A 193 -9.88 31.46 6.69
C ALA A 193 -10.86 32.47 6.05
N LEU A 194 -12.07 32.64 6.61
CA LEU A 194 -13.11 33.54 6.11
C LEU A 194 -13.17 34.88 6.87
N THR A 195 -12.32 35.07 7.86
CA THR A 195 -12.35 36.28 8.75
C THR A 195 -11.14 37.19 8.59
N ASN A 196 -10.38 37.09 7.51
CA ASN A 196 -9.29 38.04 7.15
C ASN A 196 -9.60 38.75 5.83
#